data_d93ba54c021f63354e9ec1a2dfc09db1
#
_entry.id   d93ba54c021f63354e9ec1a2dfc09db1
#
_cell.length_a   1.000
_cell.length_b   1.000
_cell.length_c   1.000
_cell.angle_alpha   90.00
_cell.angle_beta   90.00
_cell.angle_gamma   90.00
#
_symmetry.space_group_name_H-M   'P 1'
#
loop_
_entity.id
_entity.type
_entity.pdbx_description
1 polymer ?
#
loop_
_entity_poly.entity_id
_entity_poly.type
_entity_poly.pdbx_seq_one_letter_code
_entity_poly.pdbx_strand_id
1 'polypeptide(L)'
;IFIVIFGLVGFSFGWFVYSKFIAAKIYQLDPDYVTPAHRINDGIDYVPTNKFVLWGAHFTAVAGAAPIVGPAIAVYWGWVPALLWVTFGSIFFAGVHDMGALWASNRHGAKSIGALSADVIGKRASALFMVIIFLLLVLVNAMFATIIAVDMVIFPSSVFPAWAAIPVAICIGILIRKNYNLLLISVIGVAILYFTIYVGSVMPLELPGDIFGLGANGNWIILLFVYAGIASMLPVW
;
A
#
# COMPACT_ATOMS: atom_id res chain seq x y z
N ILE A 1 -12.42 -25.59 -2.71
CA ILE A 1 -13.59 -25.05 -1.98
C ILE A 1 -13.24 -24.89 -0.49
N PHE A 2 -12.76 -25.93 0.22
CA PHE A 2 -12.45 -25.88 1.66
C PHE A 2 -11.46 -24.76 2.04
N ILE A 3 -10.39 -24.55 1.26
CA ILE A 3 -9.40 -23.48 1.48
C ILE A 3 -10.06 -22.09 1.44
N VAL A 4 -10.92 -21.87 0.45
CA VAL A 4 -11.64 -20.59 0.29
C VAL A 4 -12.62 -20.38 1.47
N ILE A 5 -13.37 -21.40 1.84
CA ILE A 5 -14.30 -21.33 2.98
C ILE A 5 -13.52 -21.05 4.27
N PHE A 6 -12.41 -21.75 4.51
CA PHE A 6 -11.57 -21.51 5.68
C PHE A 6 -11.07 -20.07 5.76
N GLY A 7 -10.57 -19.53 4.65
CA GLY A 7 -10.13 -18.14 4.58
C GLY A 7 -11.27 -17.15 4.83
N LEU A 8 -12.43 -17.35 4.18
CA LEU A 8 -13.59 -16.48 4.35
C LEU A 8 -14.12 -16.51 5.80
N VAL A 9 -14.20 -17.67 6.42
CA VAL A 9 -14.62 -17.78 7.82
C VAL A 9 -13.61 -17.13 8.75
N GLY A 10 -12.30 -17.36 8.53
CA GLY A 10 -11.24 -16.74 9.32
C GLY A 10 -11.28 -15.21 9.24
N PHE A 11 -11.32 -14.66 8.03
CA PHE A 11 -11.38 -13.19 7.85
C PHE A 11 -12.70 -12.59 8.35
N SER A 12 -13.83 -13.31 8.21
CA SER A 12 -15.10 -12.88 8.80
C SER A 12 -15.02 -12.83 10.32
N PHE A 13 -14.43 -13.83 10.96
CA PHE A 13 -14.16 -13.80 12.40
C PHE A 13 -13.25 -12.62 12.77
N GLY A 14 -12.16 -12.42 12.04
CA GLY A 14 -11.25 -11.27 12.24
C GLY A 14 -11.99 -9.93 12.18
N TRP A 15 -12.85 -9.75 11.18
CA TRP A 15 -13.60 -8.52 10.98
C TRP A 15 -14.74 -8.33 12.00
N PHE A 16 -15.62 -9.30 12.16
CA PHE A 16 -16.84 -9.10 12.95
C PHE A 16 -16.67 -9.29 14.47
N VAL A 17 -15.67 -10.07 14.88
CA VAL A 17 -15.45 -10.41 16.29
C VAL A 17 -14.14 -9.83 16.81
N TYR A 18 -13.02 -10.24 16.23
CA TYR A 18 -11.72 -9.93 16.80
C TYR A 18 -11.36 -8.45 16.71
N SER A 19 -11.62 -7.79 15.57
CA SER A 19 -11.34 -6.36 15.43
C SER A 19 -12.14 -5.51 16.43
N LYS A 20 -13.40 -5.86 16.68
CA LYS A 20 -14.25 -5.18 17.67
C LYS A 20 -13.74 -5.37 19.10
N PHE A 21 -13.28 -6.58 19.42
CA PHE A 21 -12.67 -6.85 20.71
C PHE A 21 -11.41 -6.00 20.92
N ILE A 22 -10.51 -5.97 19.94
CA ILE A 22 -9.28 -5.16 20.00
C ILE A 22 -9.62 -3.67 20.11
N ALA A 23 -10.56 -3.18 19.30
CA ALA A 23 -10.98 -1.78 19.33
C ALA A 23 -11.54 -1.36 20.68
N ALA A 24 -12.45 -2.17 21.24
CA ALA A 24 -13.18 -1.81 22.46
C ALA A 24 -12.41 -2.11 23.75
N LYS A 25 -11.63 -3.22 23.79
CA LYS A 25 -11.00 -3.69 25.04
C LYS A 25 -9.52 -3.38 25.13
N ILE A 26 -8.80 -3.40 24.03
CA ILE A 26 -7.35 -3.17 24.03
C ILE A 26 -7.03 -1.69 23.77
N TYR A 27 -7.48 -1.15 22.64
CA TYR A 27 -7.21 0.24 22.27
C TYR A 27 -8.19 1.22 22.87
N GLN A 28 -9.34 0.76 23.36
CA GLN A 28 -10.38 1.58 23.99
C GLN A 28 -10.67 2.81 23.12
N LEU A 29 -11.06 2.56 21.86
CA LEU A 29 -11.34 3.63 20.92
C LEU A 29 -12.52 4.45 21.42
N ASP A 30 -12.30 5.75 21.52
CA ASP A 30 -13.32 6.72 21.89
C ASP A 30 -14.03 7.21 20.63
N PRO A 31 -15.35 7.00 20.48
CA PRO A 31 -16.12 7.48 19.33
C PRO A 31 -16.13 9.01 19.20
N ASP A 32 -15.98 9.72 20.33
CA ASP A 32 -16.02 11.20 20.36
C ASP A 32 -14.63 11.83 20.18
N TYR A 33 -13.59 11.00 19.98
CA TYR A 33 -12.23 11.49 19.78
C TYR A 33 -12.11 12.28 18.47
N VAL A 34 -11.78 13.56 18.58
CA VAL A 34 -11.54 14.43 17.42
C VAL A 34 -10.13 14.17 16.89
N THR A 35 -10.07 13.61 15.69
CA THR A 35 -8.78 13.29 15.04
C THR A 35 -7.98 14.55 14.68
N PRO A 36 -6.64 14.46 14.57
CA PRO A 36 -5.80 15.59 14.19
C PRO A 36 -6.24 16.27 12.88
N ALA A 37 -6.70 15.50 11.90
CA ALA A 37 -7.20 16.04 10.64
C ALA A 37 -8.40 16.99 10.81
N HIS A 38 -9.28 16.75 11.79
CA HIS A 38 -10.38 17.64 12.10
C HIS A 38 -9.98 18.79 13.01
N ARG A 39 -9.06 18.53 13.97
CA ARG A 39 -8.66 19.54 14.96
C ARG A 39 -7.73 20.59 14.37
N ILE A 40 -6.77 20.21 13.52
CA ILE A 40 -5.76 21.11 12.94
C ILE A 40 -6.28 21.67 11.61
N ASN A 41 -6.73 20.83 10.70
CA ASN A 41 -7.32 21.13 9.40
C ASN A 41 -6.64 22.31 8.68
N ASP A 42 -5.37 22.13 8.33
CA ASP A 42 -4.57 23.15 7.65
C ASP A 42 -4.80 23.17 6.11
N GLY A 43 -5.56 22.21 5.60
CA GLY A 43 -5.86 22.08 4.17
C GLY A 43 -4.72 21.53 3.31
N ILE A 44 -3.59 21.15 3.93
CA ILE A 44 -2.39 20.63 3.26
C ILE A 44 -2.05 19.24 3.80
N ASP A 45 -1.58 19.16 5.06
CA ASP A 45 -1.17 17.91 5.71
C ASP A 45 -2.29 17.26 6.52
N TYR A 46 -3.20 18.08 7.06
CA TYR A 46 -4.30 17.66 7.90
C TYR A 46 -5.65 17.97 7.24
N VAL A 47 -6.09 17.05 6.39
CA VAL A 47 -7.34 17.20 5.63
C VAL A 47 -8.31 16.10 5.99
N PRO A 48 -9.52 16.43 6.52
CA PRO A 48 -10.58 15.46 6.71
C PRO A 48 -10.94 14.78 5.39
N THR A 49 -10.79 13.46 5.32
CA THR A 49 -10.94 12.70 4.08
C THR A 49 -12.03 11.64 4.23
N ASN A 50 -12.72 11.34 3.14
CA ASN A 50 -13.75 10.30 3.10
C ASN A 50 -13.15 8.94 3.50
N LYS A 51 -13.85 8.20 4.38
CA LYS A 51 -13.42 6.91 4.92
C LYS A 51 -13.07 5.87 3.85
N PHE A 52 -13.76 5.86 2.73
CA PHE A 52 -13.48 4.90 1.64
C PHE A 52 -12.22 5.28 0.87
N VAL A 53 -11.92 6.57 0.72
CA VAL A 53 -10.67 7.05 0.13
C VAL A 53 -9.50 6.72 1.05
N LEU A 54 -9.63 6.96 2.36
CA LEU A 54 -8.62 6.58 3.35
C LEU A 54 -8.37 5.07 3.38
N TRP A 55 -9.43 4.28 3.36
CA TRP A 55 -9.32 2.82 3.30
C TRP A 55 -8.60 2.37 2.02
N GLY A 56 -8.96 2.93 0.87
CA GLY A 56 -8.32 2.62 -0.41
C GLY A 56 -6.83 2.98 -0.42
N ALA A 57 -6.46 4.15 0.10
CA ALA A 57 -5.07 4.58 0.23
C ALA A 57 -4.27 3.65 1.15
N HIS A 58 -4.83 3.30 2.30
CA HIS A 58 -4.20 2.36 3.24
C HIS A 58 -4.04 0.97 2.62
N PHE A 59 -5.08 0.45 1.97
CA PHE A 59 -5.04 -0.84 1.28
C PHE A 59 -3.95 -0.86 0.20
N THR A 60 -3.86 0.19 -0.62
CA THR A 60 -2.85 0.30 -1.68
C THR A 60 -1.44 0.34 -1.10
N ALA A 61 -1.22 1.02 0.04
CA ALA A 61 0.06 1.06 0.70
C ALA A 61 0.50 -0.32 1.25
N VAL A 62 -0.45 -1.12 1.73
CA VAL A 62 -0.17 -2.47 2.27
C VAL A 62 -0.06 -3.51 1.15
N ALA A 63 -0.89 -3.42 0.11
CA ALA A 63 -0.96 -4.40 -0.98
C ALA A 63 0.18 -4.20 -2.02
N GLY A 64 1.42 -4.17 -1.56
CA GLY A 64 2.61 -4.14 -2.42
C GLY A 64 3.00 -5.52 -2.94
N ALA A 65 4.20 -5.65 -3.50
CA ALA A 65 4.71 -6.90 -4.06
C ALA A 65 4.83 -8.01 -3.00
N ALA A 66 5.22 -7.69 -1.77
CA ALA A 66 5.45 -8.68 -0.71
C ALA A 66 4.20 -9.50 -0.35
N PRO A 67 2.99 -8.93 -0.17
CA PRO A 67 1.77 -9.69 0.05
C PRO A 67 1.37 -10.61 -1.11
N ILE A 68 1.82 -10.36 -2.31
CA ILE A 68 1.55 -11.18 -3.49
C ILE A 68 2.59 -12.29 -3.62
N VAL A 69 3.87 -11.92 -3.62
CA VAL A 69 5.00 -12.84 -3.81
C VAL A 69 5.23 -13.72 -2.57
N GLY A 70 5.04 -13.17 -1.37
CA GLY A 70 5.25 -13.89 -0.11
C GLY A 70 4.44 -15.17 0.01
N PRO A 71 3.10 -15.14 -0.14
CA PRO A 71 2.27 -16.35 -0.14
C PRO A 71 2.63 -17.32 -1.26
N ALA A 72 2.97 -16.84 -2.46
CA ALA A 72 3.39 -17.69 -3.58
C ALA A 72 4.69 -18.46 -3.25
N ILE A 73 5.67 -17.80 -2.63
CA ILE A 73 6.89 -18.46 -2.15
C ILE A 73 6.58 -19.41 -1.00
N ALA A 74 5.72 -19.01 -0.07
CA ALA A 74 5.37 -19.83 1.10
C ALA A 74 4.70 -21.16 0.69
N VAL A 75 3.91 -21.18 -0.37
CA VAL A 75 3.29 -22.41 -0.91
C VAL A 75 4.35 -23.43 -1.37
N TYR A 76 5.52 -22.98 -1.83
CA TYR A 76 6.62 -23.86 -2.17
C TYR A 76 7.08 -24.75 -0.99
N TRP A 77 7.00 -24.22 0.24
CA TRP A 77 7.35 -24.94 1.47
C TRP A 77 6.19 -25.73 2.05
N GLY A 78 4.97 -25.54 1.53
CA GLY A 78 3.76 -26.24 1.93
C GLY A 78 2.55 -25.31 1.97
N TRP A 79 1.49 -25.73 1.30
CA TRP A 79 0.27 -24.92 1.22
C TRP A 79 -0.47 -24.75 2.56
N VAL A 80 -0.40 -25.76 3.45
CA VAL A 80 -1.08 -25.69 4.76
C VAL A 80 -0.44 -24.65 5.67
N PRO A 81 0.89 -24.64 5.92
CA PRO A 81 1.52 -23.57 6.68
C PRO A 81 1.30 -22.19 6.05
N ALA A 82 1.35 -22.09 4.71
CA ALA A 82 1.09 -20.84 4.01
C ALA A 82 -0.34 -20.34 4.26
N LEU A 83 -1.35 -21.20 4.15
CA LEU A 83 -2.75 -20.86 4.39
C LEU A 83 -2.98 -20.40 5.84
N LEU A 84 -2.44 -21.14 6.81
CA LEU A 84 -2.54 -20.78 8.23
C LEU A 84 -1.88 -19.43 8.50
N TRP A 85 -0.70 -19.20 7.96
CA TRP A 85 0.00 -17.94 8.14
C TRP A 85 -0.73 -16.76 7.47
N VAL A 86 -1.19 -16.92 6.23
CA VAL A 86 -1.96 -15.87 5.54
C VAL A 86 -3.24 -15.53 6.31
N THR A 87 -3.93 -16.52 6.85
CA THR A 87 -5.19 -16.27 7.58
C THR A 87 -4.92 -15.72 8.98
N PHE A 88 -4.18 -16.43 9.80
CA PHE A 88 -3.97 -16.04 11.20
C PHE A 88 -2.95 -14.92 11.36
N GLY A 89 -1.90 -14.91 10.53
CA GLY A 89 -0.91 -13.85 10.52
C GLY A 89 -1.54 -12.49 10.18
N SER A 90 -2.43 -12.46 9.19
CA SER A 90 -3.15 -11.22 8.83
C SER A 90 -4.07 -10.75 9.94
N ILE A 91 -4.78 -11.65 10.63
CA ILE A 91 -5.74 -11.30 11.67
C ILE A 91 -5.02 -10.89 12.97
N PHE A 92 -4.10 -11.74 13.47
CA PHE A 92 -3.56 -11.59 14.81
C PHE A 92 -2.27 -10.75 14.88
N PHE A 93 -1.56 -10.60 13.76
CA PHE A 93 -0.32 -9.82 13.72
C PHE A 93 -0.48 -8.56 12.85
N ALA A 94 -0.74 -8.68 11.56
CA ALA A 94 -0.76 -7.54 10.66
C ALA A 94 -1.89 -6.54 11.03
N GLY A 95 -3.11 -7.01 11.19
CA GLY A 95 -4.26 -6.15 11.52
C GLY A 95 -4.13 -5.46 12.87
N VAL A 96 -3.58 -6.16 13.87
CA VAL A 96 -3.33 -5.58 15.21
C VAL A 96 -2.20 -4.54 15.15
N HIS A 97 -1.12 -4.86 14.44
CA HIS A 97 0.00 -3.93 14.23
C HIS A 97 -0.46 -2.63 13.55
N ASP A 98 -1.17 -2.74 12.43
CA ASP A 98 -1.61 -1.57 11.66
C ASP A 98 -2.60 -0.72 12.46
N MET A 99 -3.55 -1.36 13.13
CA MET A 99 -4.50 -0.67 14.01
C MET A 99 -3.76 0.04 15.17
N GLY A 100 -2.76 -0.61 15.76
CA GLY A 100 -1.94 -0.03 16.82
C GLY A 100 -1.11 1.16 16.35
N ALA A 101 -0.50 1.05 15.18
CA ALA A 101 0.27 2.13 14.59
C ALA A 101 -0.60 3.36 14.28
N LEU A 102 -1.78 3.16 13.70
CA LEU A 102 -2.75 4.23 13.44
C LEU A 102 -3.27 4.86 14.73
N TRP A 103 -3.60 4.04 15.73
CA TRP A 103 -4.05 4.50 17.04
C TRP A 103 -2.98 5.35 17.74
N ALA A 104 -1.74 4.88 17.78
CA ALA A 104 -0.63 5.60 18.39
C ALA A 104 -0.33 6.91 17.66
N SER A 105 -0.29 6.89 16.32
CA SER A 105 -0.08 8.07 15.49
C SER A 105 -1.15 9.13 15.73
N ASN A 106 -2.43 8.77 15.72
CA ASN A 106 -3.52 9.71 15.95
C ASN A 106 -3.46 10.36 17.34
N ARG A 107 -3.15 9.61 18.38
CA ARG A 107 -3.02 10.14 19.76
C ARG A 107 -1.84 11.09 19.95
N HIS A 108 -0.82 10.98 19.11
CA HIS A 108 0.37 11.84 19.16
C HIS A 108 0.39 12.89 18.04
N GLY A 109 -0.78 13.34 17.59
CA GLY A 109 -0.90 14.42 16.60
C GLY A 109 -0.56 14.01 15.17
N ALA A 110 -0.87 12.76 14.79
CA ALA A 110 -0.59 12.16 13.49
C ALA A 110 0.91 12.12 13.12
N LYS A 111 1.78 11.96 14.13
CA LYS A 111 3.21 11.77 13.91
C LYS A 111 3.51 10.43 13.25
N SER A 112 4.52 10.40 12.38
CA SER A 112 5.08 9.14 11.88
C SER A 112 5.67 8.31 13.02
N ILE A 113 5.79 6.98 12.83
CA ILE A 113 6.34 6.08 13.84
C ILE A 113 7.76 6.49 14.26
N GLY A 114 8.56 6.99 13.30
CA GLY A 114 9.90 7.50 13.59
C GLY A 114 9.89 8.73 14.52
N ALA A 115 9.01 9.68 14.26
CA ALA A 115 8.86 10.87 15.12
C ALA A 115 8.27 10.51 16.48
N LEU A 116 7.29 9.59 16.52
CA LEU A 116 6.68 9.08 17.75
C LEU A 116 7.70 8.40 18.67
N SER A 117 8.66 7.68 18.08
CA SER A 117 9.69 6.98 18.85
C SER A 117 10.51 7.91 19.75
N ALA A 118 10.70 9.18 19.37
CA ALA A 118 11.39 10.16 20.20
C ALA A 118 10.64 10.48 21.49
N ASP A 119 9.32 10.50 21.43
CA ASP A 119 8.46 10.81 22.58
C ASP A 119 8.36 9.61 23.54
N VAL A 120 8.43 8.37 23.01
CA VAL A 120 8.19 7.14 23.79
C VAL A 120 9.48 6.51 24.31
N ILE A 121 10.52 6.40 23.48
CA ILE A 121 11.77 5.69 23.83
C ILE A 121 12.99 6.62 23.97
N GLY A 122 12.83 7.89 23.68
CA GLY A 122 13.84 8.93 23.85
C GLY A 122 14.67 9.21 22.60
N LYS A 123 15.31 10.39 22.59
CA LYS A 123 15.97 10.97 21.40
C LYS A 123 17.10 10.11 20.82
N ARG A 124 17.92 9.45 21.66
CA ARG A 124 19.05 8.63 21.15
C ARG A 124 18.56 7.36 20.45
N ALA A 125 17.61 6.66 21.07
CA ALA A 125 17.00 5.47 20.47
C ALA A 125 16.22 5.83 19.20
N SER A 126 15.52 6.96 19.20
CA SER A 126 14.85 7.48 18.01
C SER A 126 15.82 7.75 16.85
N ALA A 127 16.98 8.34 17.09
CA ALA A 127 17.96 8.58 16.04
C ALA A 127 18.44 7.26 15.39
N LEU A 128 18.76 6.25 16.18
CA LEU A 128 19.11 4.92 15.68
C LEU A 128 17.94 4.28 14.91
N PHE A 129 16.73 4.40 15.41
CA PHE A 129 15.53 3.89 14.78
C PHE A 129 15.27 4.56 13.41
N MET A 130 15.47 5.87 13.31
CA MET A 130 15.37 6.61 12.05
C MET A 130 16.40 6.16 11.02
N VAL A 131 17.62 5.85 11.43
CA VAL A 131 18.66 5.28 10.54
C VAL A 131 18.22 3.90 10.06
N ILE A 132 17.70 3.05 10.94
CA ILE A 132 17.20 1.71 10.57
C ILE A 132 16.05 1.84 9.58
N ILE A 133 15.06 2.72 9.84
CA ILE A 133 13.94 2.97 8.91
C ILE A 133 14.45 3.44 7.55
N PHE A 134 15.40 4.37 7.52
CA PHE A 134 15.98 4.87 6.27
C PHE A 134 16.62 3.75 5.46
N LEU A 135 17.48 2.95 6.08
CA LEU A 135 18.13 1.80 5.42
C LEU A 135 17.10 0.76 4.95
N LEU A 136 16.08 0.48 5.77
CA LEU A 136 15.00 -0.42 5.41
C LEU A 136 14.23 0.09 4.19
N LEU A 137 13.89 1.38 4.14
CA LEU A 137 13.18 1.97 3.01
C LEU A 137 14.02 1.92 1.73
N VAL A 138 15.32 2.19 1.79
CA VAL A 138 16.23 2.05 0.64
C VAL A 138 16.22 0.61 0.13
N LEU A 139 16.33 -0.36 1.02
CA LEU A 139 16.37 -1.78 0.69
C LEU A 139 15.05 -2.27 0.07
N VAL A 140 13.91 -1.86 0.66
CA VAL A 140 12.57 -2.18 0.16
C VAL A 140 12.34 -1.56 -1.22
N ASN A 141 12.72 -0.30 -1.44
CA ASN A 141 12.60 0.33 -2.75
C ASN A 141 13.46 -0.36 -3.81
N ALA A 142 14.69 -0.74 -3.48
CA ALA A 142 15.57 -1.47 -4.38
C ALA A 142 14.98 -2.84 -4.76
N MET A 143 14.44 -3.57 -3.77
CA MET A 143 13.78 -4.86 -3.98
C MET A 143 12.54 -4.72 -4.88
N PHE A 144 11.68 -3.75 -4.62
CA PHE A 144 10.49 -3.54 -5.43
C PHE A 144 10.83 -3.11 -6.86
N ALA A 145 11.78 -2.20 -7.05
CA ALA A 145 12.24 -1.81 -8.37
C ALA A 145 12.76 -3.04 -9.16
N THR A 146 13.50 -3.93 -8.50
CA THR A 146 14.00 -5.15 -9.13
C THR A 146 12.88 -6.11 -9.51
N ILE A 147 11.91 -6.39 -8.61
CA ILE A 147 10.79 -7.28 -8.90
C ILE A 147 9.96 -6.72 -10.06
N ILE A 148 9.59 -5.45 -10.00
CA ILE A 148 8.78 -4.80 -11.05
C ILE A 148 9.52 -4.82 -12.39
N ALA A 149 10.83 -4.54 -12.39
CA ALA A 149 11.65 -4.58 -13.61
C ALA A 149 11.68 -5.97 -14.24
N VAL A 150 11.85 -7.01 -13.42
CA VAL A 150 11.82 -8.41 -13.88
C VAL A 150 10.44 -8.77 -14.45
N ASP A 151 9.36 -8.39 -13.75
CA ASP A 151 8.00 -8.64 -14.22
C ASP A 151 7.70 -7.93 -15.54
N MET A 152 8.18 -6.69 -15.72
CA MET A 152 8.02 -5.94 -16.97
C MET A 152 8.77 -6.55 -18.16
N VAL A 153 9.90 -7.22 -17.88
CA VAL A 153 10.65 -7.96 -18.91
C VAL A 153 10.00 -9.30 -19.24
N ILE A 154 9.54 -10.03 -18.22
CA ILE A 154 8.92 -11.36 -18.41
C ILE A 154 7.50 -11.23 -18.99
N PHE A 155 6.78 -10.20 -18.57
CA PHE A 155 5.39 -9.95 -18.96
C PHE A 155 5.21 -8.56 -19.62
N PRO A 156 5.68 -8.35 -20.85
CA PRO A 156 5.59 -7.04 -21.54
C PRO A 156 4.16 -6.51 -21.67
N SER A 157 3.18 -7.40 -21.66
CA SER A 157 1.74 -7.04 -21.65
C SER A 157 1.29 -6.30 -20.40
N SER A 158 2.03 -6.41 -19.30
CA SER A 158 1.73 -5.73 -18.04
C SER A 158 2.21 -4.27 -18.01
N VAL A 159 3.11 -3.89 -18.90
CA VAL A 159 3.75 -2.57 -18.92
C VAL A 159 2.73 -1.47 -19.20
N PHE A 160 1.94 -1.61 -20.27
CA PHE A 160 0.96 -0.58 -20.64
C PHE A 160 -0.06 -0.32 -19.52
N PRO A 161 -0.76 -1.32 -18.95
CA PRO A 161 -1.71 -1.08 -17.88
C PRO A 161 -1.06 -0.51 -16.60
N ALA A 162 0.17 -0.91 -16.27
CA ALA A 162 0.88 -0.36 -15.11
C ALA A 162 1.12 1.15 -15.23
N TRP A 163 1.63 1.60 -16.37
CA TRP A 163 1.86 3.03 -16.60
C TRP A 163 0.57 3.81 -16.85
N ALA A 164 -0.45 3.20 -17.48
CA ALA A 164 -1.76 3.82 -17.67
C ALA A 164 -2.53 4.03 -16.37
N ALA A 165 -2.25 3.26 -15.32
CA ALA A 165 -2.87 3.44 -14.01
C ALA A 165 -2.56 4.82 -13.41
N ILE A 166 -1.38 5.41 -13.70
CA ILE A 166 -0.97 6.71 -13.17
C ILE A 166 -1.90 7.84 -13.65
N PRO A 167 -2.08 8.08 -14.97
CA PRO A 167 -3.00 9.12 -15.44
C PRO A 167 -4.45 8.85 -15.04
N VAL A 168 -4.88 7.59 -14.99
CA VAL A 168 -6.22 7.23 -14.50
C VAL A 168 -6.38 7.66 -13.05
N ALA A 169 -5.41 7.36 -12.19
CA ALA A 169 -5.44 7.75 -10.77
C ALA A 169 -5.45 9.28 -10.60
N ILE A 170 -4.65 10.01 -11.39
CA ILE A 170 -4.65 11.48 -11.38
C ILE A 170 -6.02 12.03 -11.77
N CYS A 171 -6.64 11.51 -12.83
CA CYS A 171 -7.97 11.92 -13.25
C CYS A 171 -9.02 11.66 -12.16
N ILE A 172 -8.97 10.46 -11.54
CA ILE A 172 -9.87 10.11 -10.43
C ILE A 172 -9.68 11.08 -9.26
N GLY A 173 -8.44 11.38 -8.87
CA GLY A 173 -8.13 12.32 -7.80
C GLY A 173 -8.69 13.73 -8.07
N ILE A 174 -8.52 14.25 -9.29
CA ILE A 174 -9.09 15.55 -9.70
C ILE A 174 -10.61 15.54 -9.63
N LEU A 175 -11.28 14.46 -10.06
CA LEU A 175 -12.73 14.33 -10.03
C LEU A 175 -13.28 14.22 -8.59
N ILE A 176 -12.56 13.53 -7.70
CA ILE A 176 -12.91 13.47 -6.27
C ILE A 176 -12.84 14.87 -5.66
N ARG A 177 -11.79 15.66 -5.96
CA ARG A 177 -11.67 17.04 -5.48
C ARG A 177 -12.80 17.96 -5.98
N LYS A 178 -13.35 17.67 -7.14
CA LYS A 178 -14.51 18.38 -7.69
C LYS A 178 -15.86 17.87 -7.15
N ASN A 179 -15.85 17.01 -6.11
CA ASN A 179 -17.04 16.43 -5.46
C ASN A 179 -17.96 15.62 -6.40
N TYR A 180 -17.40 15.00 -7.44
CA TYR A 180 -18.16 14.04 -8.23
C TYR A 180 -18.45 12.76 -7.43
N ASN A 181 -19.45 12.00 -7.85
CA ASN A 181 -19.87 10.77 -7.17
C ASN A 181 -18.72 9.73 -7.17
N LEU A 182 -18.20 9.43 -5.97
CA LEU A 182 -17.07 8.52 -5.77
C LEU A 182 -17.31 7.14 -6.38
N LEU A 183 -18.51 6.58 -6.19
CA LEU A 183 -18.84 5.24 -6.69
C LEU A 183 -18.77 5.21 -8.24
N LEU A 184 -19.38 6.18 -8.88
CA LEU A 184 -19.42 6.27 -10.35
C LEU A 184 -18.00 6.41 -10.92
N ILE A 185 -17.19 7.31 -10.35
CA ILE A 185 -15.82 7.54 -10.79
C ILE A 185 -14.97 6.26 -10.61
N SER A 186 -15.13 5.58 -9.47
CA SER A 186 -14.40 4.33 -9.20
C SER A 186 -14.77 3.22 -10.18
N VAL A 187 -16.06 3.05 -10.49
CA VAL A 187 -16.51 2.04 -11.46
C VAL A 187 -15.96 2.35 -12.85
N ILE A 188 -16.03 3.62 -13.28
CA ILE A 188 -15.47 4.04 -14.58
C ILE A 188 -13.95 3.82 -14.59
N GLY A 189 -13.25 4.20 -13.52
CA GLY A 189 -11.81 4.01 -13.39
C GLY A 189 -11.41 2.53 -13.51
N VAL A 190 -12.12 1.65 -12.82
CA VAL A 190 -11.90 0.19 -12.91
C VAL A 190 -12.16 -0.32 -14.34
N ALA A 191 -13.24 0.14 -14.99
CA ALA A 191 -13.52 -0.24 -16.36
C ALA A 191 -12.39 0.19 -17.33
N ILE A 192 -11.87 1.42 -17.17
CA ILE A 192 -10.74 1.91 -17.94
C ILE A 192 -9.49 1.05 -17.67
N LEU A 193 -9.19 0.70 -16.41
CA LEU A 193 -8.05 -0.16 -16.10
C LEU A 193 -8.17 -1.55 -16.72
N TYR A 194 -9.34 -2.18 -16.70
CA TYR A 194 -9.57 -3.44 -17.42
C TYR A 194 -9.39 -3.29 -18.95
N PHE A 195 -9.83 -2.17 -19.50
CA PHE A 195 -9.59 -1.88 -20.91
C PHE A 195 -8.08 -1.72 -21.21
N THR A 196 -7.31 -1.08 -20.33
CA THR A 196 -5.85 -0.98 -20.51
C THR A 196 -5.14 -2.34 -20.43
N ILE A 197 -5.64 -3.28 -19.60
CA ILE A 197 -5.15 -4.66 -19.57
C ILE A 197 -5.40 -5.35 -20.92
N TYR A 198 -6.59 -5.20 -21.49
CA TYR A 198 -6.88 -5.72 -22.82
C TYR A 198 -5.95 -5.12 -23.87
N VAL A 199 -5.75 -3.81 -23.88
CA VAL A 199 -4.81 -3.14 -24.81
C VAL A 199 -3.39 -3.68 -24.63
N GLY A 200 -2.91 -3.81 -23.40
CA GLY A 200 -1.58 -4.36 -23.10
C GLY A 200 -1.41 -5.80 -23.57
N SER A 201 -2.47 -6.61 -23.55
CA SER A 201 -2.44 -7.99 -24.07
C SER A 201 -2.33 -8.06 -25.59
N VAL A 202 -2.87 -7.08 -26.31
CA VAL A 202 -2.83 -7.01 -27.78
C VAL A 202 -1.59 -6.28 -28.29
N MET A 203 -1.11 -5.30 -27.52
CA MET A 203 0.04 -4.46 -27.85
C MET A 203 1.04 -4.45 -26.70
N PRO A 204 1.80 -5.54 -26.48
CA PRO A 204 2.80 -5.59 -25.45
C PRO A 204 3.89 -4.54 -25.70
N LEU A 205 4.31 -3.84 -24.64
CA LEU A 205 5.36 -2.83 -24.70
C LEU A 205 6.67 -3.43 -24.18
N GLU A 206 7.67 -3.45 -25.05
CA GLU A 206 9.03 -3.84 -24.70
C GLU A 206 9.96 -2.63 -24.84
N LEU A 207 10.87 -2.47 -23.90
CA LEU A 207 11.93 -1.49 -24.07
C LEU A 207 12.97 -2.06 -25.08
N PRO A 208 13.42 -1.22 -26.05
CA PRO A 208 14.45 -1.66 -26.97
C PRO A 208 15.75 -1.93 -26.22
N GLY A 209 16.34 -3.09 -26.45
CA GLY A 209 17.67 -3.54 -26.12
C GLY A 209 18.29 -3.01 -24.80
N ASP A 210 19.58 -2.77 -24.87
CA ASP A 210 20.38 -2.24 -23.75
C ASP A 210 20.60 -0.72 -23.92
N ILE A 211 19.67 0.10 -23.44
CA ILE A 211 19.72 1.56 -23.59
C ILE A 211 20.82 2.16 -22.72
N PHE A 212 21.03 1.62 -21.52
CA PHE A 212 21.92 2.20 -20.50
C PHE A 212 23.16 1.33 -20.21
N GLY A 213 23.42 0.29 -20.98
CA GLY A 213 24.54 -0.64 -20.75
C GLY A 213 24.32 -1.62 -19.59
N LEU A 214 23.08 -1.75 -19.10
CA LEU A 214 22.73 -2.55 -17.92
C LEU A 214 21.75 -3.70 -18.22
N GLY A 215 21.48 -3.95 -19.49
CA GLY A 215 20.50 -4.94 -19.93
C GLY A 215 19.05 -4.50 -19.70
N ALA A 216 18.08 -5.33 -20.14
CA ALA A 216 16.67 -4.98 -20.13
C ALA A 216 16.13 -4.66 -18.71
N ASN A 217 16.52 -5.45 -17.70
CA ASN A 217 16.12 -5.20 -16.31
C ASN A 217 16.70 -3.88 -15.79
N GLY A 218 17.95 -3.57 -16.11
CA GLY A 218 18.60 -2.32 -15.71
C GLY A 218 17.90 -1.08 -16.29
N ASN A 219 17.44 -1.17 -17.54
CA ASN A 219 16.67 -0.10 -18.18
C ASN A 219 15.39 0.22 -17.39
N TRP A 220 14.63 -0.82 -17.01
CA TRP A 220 13.41 -0.64 -16.20
C TRP A 220 13.71 -0.11 -14.80
N ILE A 221 14.77 -0.59 -14.15
CA ILE A 221 15.18 -0.10 -12.82
C ILE A 221 15.47 1.40 -12.88
N ILE A 222 16.23 1.87 -13.87
CA ILE A 222 16.52 3.30 -14.02
C ILE A 222 15.23 4.11 -14.23
N LEU A 223 14.34 3.67 -15.11
CA LEU A 223 13.07 4.35 -15.34
C LEU A 223 12.19 4.39 -14.08
N LEU A 224 12.15 3.30 -13.31
CA LEU A 224 11.41 3.26 -12.05
C LEU A 224 12.01 4.20 -11.00
N PHE A 225 13.35 4.32 -10.92
CA PHE A 225 13.99 5.30 -10.03
C PHE A 225 13.73 6.74 -10.46
N VAL A 226 13.76 7.03 -11.75
CA VAL A 226 13.38 8.36 -12.28
C VAL A 226 11.93 8.67 -11.93
N TYR A 227 11.02 7.71 -12.16
CA TYR A 227 9.62 7.84 -11.76
C TYR A 227 9.46 8.10 -10.26
N ALA A 228 10.12 7.31 -9.41
CA ALA A 228 10.07 7.48 -7.96
C ALA A 228 10.61 8.84 -7.53
N GLY A 229 11.71 9.30 -8.15
CA GLY A 229 12.26 10.63 -7.93
C GLY A 229 11.28 11.76 -8.27
N ILE A 230 10.64 11.68 -9.44
CA ILE A 230 9.62 12.65 -9.83
C ILE A 230 8.41 12.58 -8.90
N ALA A 231 7.92 11.38 -8.61
CA ALA A 231 6.77 11.19 -7.72
C ALA A 231 7.01 11.73 -6.31
N SER A 232 8.25 11.60 -5.79
CA SER A 232 8.61 12.13 -4.47
C SER A 232 8.63 13.66 -4.39
N MET A 233 8.70 14.34 -5.53
CA MET A 233 8.66 15.82 -5.60
C MET A 233 7.24 16.38 -5.71
N LEU A 234 6.26 15.52 -5.98
CA LEU A 234 4.86 15.93 -6.07
C LEU A 234 4.25 16.06 -4.67
N PRO A 235 3.40 17.06 -4.44
CA PRO A 235 2.72 17.22 -3.16
C PRO A 235 1.77 16.05 -2.90
N VAL A 236 1.72 15.62 -1.64
CA VAL A 236 0.88 14.50 -1.15
C VAL A 236 -0.55 15.01 -0.96
N TRP A 237 -1.32 15.10 -2.05
CA TRP A 237 -2.71 15.57 -1.94
C TRP A 237 -3.58 15.22 -3.15
#